data_d86775aecf517105a58d9bef9cda7acf
#
_entry.id   d86775aecf517105a58d9bef9cda7acf
#
_cell.length_a   1.000
_cell.length_b   1.000
_cell.length_c   1.000
_cell.angle_alpha   90.00
_cell.angle_beta   90.00
_cell.angle_gamma   90.00
#
_symmetry.space_group_name_H-M   'P 1'
#
loop_
_entity.id
_entity.type
_entity.pdbx_description
1 polymer ?
#
loop_
_entity_poly.entity_id
_entity_poly.type
_entity_poly.pdbx_seq_one_letter_code
_entity_poly.pdbx_strand_id
1 'polypeptide(L)'
;MDNRSLPKPFALYILLLLLLALGAGGIYGGFLLTDDPSGNSLQMPIRALEGSPFRDFLIPGMILLFFNGLLPLLIAYGLIVQPDWKWPEMLNIYPNRHWAWTFSLYCGIILGIWIGVQLLLLGPPHSPLQGIFALWGTVTVIFTMWPGVMRYFER
;
A
#
# COMPACT_ATOMS: atom_id res chain seq x y z
N MET A 1 -8.76 -25.97 -13.46
CA MET A 1 -9.55 -25.07 -14.33
C MET A 1 -8.78 -23.77 -14.42
N ASP A 2 -8.47 -23.30 -15.64
CA ASP A 2 -7.77 -22.01 -15.76
C ASP A 2 -8.75 -20.87 -15.47
N ASN A 3 -8.66 -20.28 -14.29
CA ASN A 3 -9.51 -19.18 -13.84
C ASN A 3 -9.31 -17.88 -14.64
N ARG A 4 -8.30 -17.84 -15.53
CA ARG A 4 -8.05 -16.70 -16.43
C ARG A 4 -9.18 -16.47 -17.45
N SER A 5 -10.04 -17.48 -17.67
CA SER A 5 -11.23 -17.37 -18.53
C SER A 5 -12.43 -16.73 -17.84
N LEU A 6 -12.39 -16.55 -16.51
CA LEU A 6 -13.49 -15.91 -15.79
C LEU A 6 -13.52 -14.39 -16.03
N PRO A 7 -14.71 -13.79 -16.12
CA PRO A 7 -14.80 -12.33 -16.21
C PRO A 7 -14.20 -11.67 -14.96
N LYS A 8 -13.41 -10.62 -15.17
CA LYS A 8 -12.82 -9.86 -14.05
C LYS A 8 -13.93 -9.27 -13.20
N PRO A 9 -13.95 -9.54 -11.88
CA PRO A 9 -14.98 -9.01 -11.00
C PRO A 9 -14.87 -7.49 -10.86
N PHE A 10 -15.98 -6.77 -10.75
CA PHE A 10 -15.99 -5.31 -10.59
C PHE A 10 -15.12 -4.84 -9.40
N ALA A 11 -15.13 -5.60 -8.31
CA ALA A 11 -14.31 -5.34 -7.13
C ALA A 11 -12.79 -5.30 -7.43
N LEU A 12 -12.31 -6.04 -8.46
CA LEU A 12 -10.92 -5.99 -8.90
C LEU A 12 -10.56 -4.63 -9.51
N TYR A 13 -11.46 -4.01 -10.27
CA TYR A 13 -11.20 -2.68 -10.82
C TYR A 13 -11.10 -1.61 -9.74
N ILE A 14 -11.94 -1.71 -8.69
CA ILE A 14 -11.84 -0.82 -7.53
C ILE A 14 -10.50 -1.05 -6.81
N LEU A 15 -10.11 -2.31 -6.57
CA LEU A 15 -8.83 -2.65 -5.94
C LEU A 15 -7.65 -2.08 -6.75
N LEU A 16 -7.67 -2.22 -8.07
CA LEU A 16 -6.64 -1.65 -8.95
C LEU A 16 -6.60 -0.11 -8.84
N LEU A 17 -7.75 0.55 -8.85
CA LEU A 17 -7.81 2.01 -8.68
C LEU A 17 -7.21 2.46 -7.35
N LEU A 18 -7.55 1.75 -6.24
CA LEU A 18 -7.00 2.03 -4.92
C LEU A 18 -5.47 1.89 -4.89
N LEU A 19 -4.93 0.80 -5.47
CA LEU A 19 -3.49 0.56 -5.52
C LEU A 19 -2.76 1.57 -6.41
N LEU A 20 -3.31 1.90 -7.58
CA LEU A 20 -2.71 2.88 -8.49
C LEU A 20 -2.69 4.28 -7.88
N ALA A 21 -3.79 4.71 -7.25
CA ALA A 21 -3.87 6.01 -6.61
C ALA A 21 -2.95 6.09 -5.37
N LEU A 22 -2.90 5.03 -4.55
CA LEU A 22 -1.96 4.94 -3.43
C LEU A 22 -0.52 5.00 -3.93
N GLY A 23 -0.18 4.22 -4.96
CA GLY A 23 1.16 4.19 -5.55
C GLY A 23 1.60 5.54 -6.11
N ALA A 24 0.73 6.21 -6.86
CA ALA A 24 1.01 7.55 -7.39
C ALA A 24 1.24 8.58 -6.27
N GLY A 25 0.37 8.58 -5.25
CA GLY A 25 0.51 9.45 -4.08
C GLY A 25 1.76 9.14 -3.26
N GLY A 26 2.08 7.86 -3.05
CA GLY A 26 3.27 7.41 -2.34
C GLY A 26 4.57 7.77 -3.06
N ILE A 27 4.60 7.67 -4.39
CA ILE A 27 5.76 8.14 -5.18
C ILE A 27 5.90 9.65 -5.06
N TYR A 28 4.82 10.40 -5.27
CA TYR A 28 4.86 11.85 -5.20
C TYR A 28 5.33 12.35 -3.83
N GLY A 29 4.65 11.91 -2.75
CA GLY A 29 5.01 12.33 -1.38
C GLY A 29 6.36 11.80 -0.94
N GLY A 30 6.67 10.54 -1.24
CA GLY A 30 7.94 9.92 -0.88
C GLY A 30 9.13 10.55 -1.60
N PHE A 31 8.98 10.86 -2.89
CA PHE A 31 10.01 11.58 -3.65
C PHE A 31 10.29 12.97 -3.06
N LEU A 32 9.25 13.77 -2.80
CA LEU A 32 9.42 15.10 -2.24
C LEU A 32 10.08 15.09 -0.85
N LEU A 33 9.74 14.11 0.01
CA LEU A 33 10.36 13.98 1.33
C LEU A 33 11.79 13.45 1.28
N THR A 34 12.16 12.68 0.26
CA THR A 34 13.54 12.21 0.08
C THR A 34 14.43 13.27 -0.58
N ASP A 35 13.85 14.10 -1.45
CA ASP A 35 14.55 15.22 -2.10
C ASP A 35 14.76 16.39 -1.12
N ASP A 36 13.74 16.70 -0.31
CA ASP A 36 13.81 17.72 0.74
C ASP A 36 13.41 17.12 2.11
N PRO A 37 14.37 16.51 2.84
CA PRO A 37 14.10 15.91 4.15
C PRO A 37 13.69 16.89 5.24
N SER A 38 13.81 18.21 5.01
CA SER A 38 13.29 19.22 5.94
C SER A 38 11.75 19.26 6.00
N GLY A 39 11.09 18.66 4.99
CA GLY A 39 9.64 18.62 4.84
C GLY A 39 9.02 19.89 4.27
N ASN A 40 9.81 20.91 3.92
CA ASN A 40 9.29 22.19 3.41
C ASN A 40 8.52 22.02 2.11
N SER A 41 8.96 21.13 1.23
CA SER A 41 8.30 20.83 -0.05
C SER A 41 6.84 20.34 0.11
N LEU A 42 6.50 19.71 1.24
CA LEU A 42 5.15 19.28 1.60
C LEU A 42 4.52 20.12 2.71
N GLN A 43 5.17 21.25 3.08
CA GLN A 43 4.74 22.11 4.19
C GLN A 43 4.58 21.35 5.51
N MET A 44 5.40 20.32 5.72
CA MET A 44 5.44 19.51 6.93
C MET A 44 6.54 20.01 7.85
N PRO A 45 6.22 20.58 9.01
CA PRO A 45 7.24 21.06 9.94
C PRO A 45 7.96 19.89 10.59
N ILE A 46 9.31 19.99 10.78
CA ILE A 46 10.12 18.95 11.44
C ILE A 46 9.60 18.59 12.84
N ARG A 47 8.99 19.54 13.54
CA ARG A 47 8.34 19.28 14.84
C ARG A 47 7.22 18.21 14.76
N ALA A 48 6.69 17.92 13.58
CA ALA A 48 5.75 16.80 13.39
C ALA A 48 6.41 15.43 13.64
N LEU A 49 7.75 15.36 13.70
CA LEU A 49 8.50 14.16 14.07
C LEU A 49 8.84 14.09 15.56
N GLU A 50 8.46 15.09 16.36
CA GLU A 50 8.66 15.07 17.82
C GLU A 50 7.99 13.83 18.42
N GLY A 51 8.75 13.07 19.22
CA GLY A 51 8.29 11.79 19.77
C GLY A 51 8.63 10.57 18.91
N SER A 52 9.08 10.76 17.65
CA SER A 52 9.56 9.69 16.79
C SER A 52 11.09 9.53 16.86
N PRO A 53 11.65 8.38 16.43
CA PRO A 53 13.11 8.19 16.36
C PRO A 53 13.76 8.96 15.19
N PHE A 54 12.99 9.62 14.34
CA PHE A 54 13.47 10.27 13.12
C PHE A 54 13.83 11.74 13.38
N ARG A 55 14.98 12.17 12.82
CA ARG A 55 15.46 13.56 12.93
C ARG A 55 14.99 14.45 11.79
N ASP A 56 14.65 13.83 10.66
CA ASP A 56 14.15 14.44 9.43
C ASP A 56 13.22 13.49 8.70
N PHE A 57 12.71 13.91 7.55
CA PHE A 57 11.78 13.12 6.75
C PHE A 57 12.44 12.18 5.74
N LEU A 58 13.77 12.02 5.72
CA LEU A 58 14.45 11.15 4.76
C LEU A 58 13.99 9.69 4.88
N ILE A 59 14.10 9.11 6.08
CA ILE A 59 13.70 7.71 6.30
C ILE A 59 12.18 7.52 6.15
N PRO A 60 11.32 8.34 6.77
CA PRO A 60 9.88 8.29 6.49
C PRO A 60 9.54 8.43 5.00
N GLY A 61 10.21 9.33 4.29
CA GLY A 61 10.05 9.51 2.84
C GLY A 61 10.43 8.28 2.04
N MET A 62 11.54 7.64 2.36
CA MET A 62 11.95 6.37 1.72
C MET A 62 10.94 5.25 1.99
N ILE A 63 10.45 5.11 3.22
CA ILE A 63 9.42 4.13 3.57
C ILE A 63 8.15 4.40 2.75
N LEU A 64 7.71 5.66 2.68
CA LEU A 64 6.55 6.06 1.89
C LEU A 64 6.75 5.74 0.40
N LEU A 65 7.93 6.07 -0.16
CA LEU A 65 8.26 5.83 -1.56
C LEU A 65 8.22 4.34 -1.91
N PHE A 66 8.84 3.48 -1.10
CA PHE A 66 8.95 2.06 -1.42
C PHE A 66 7.66 1.30 -1.08
N PHE A 67 7.12 1.44 0.14
CA PHE A 67 5.99 0.63 0.60
C PHE A 67 4.63 1.16 0.18
N ASN A 68 4.46 2.47 0.05
CA ASN A 68 3.19 3.07 -0.37
C ASN A 68 3.25 3.66 -1.79
N GLY A 69 4.45 3.71 -2.41
CA GLY A 69 4.66 4.13 -3.79
C GLY A 69 4.88 2.95 -4.73
N LEU A 70 6.10 2.40 -4.74
CA LEU A 70 6.50 1.38 -5.71
C LEU A 70 5.78 0.04 -5.50
N LEU A 71 5.61 -0.40 -4.26
CA LEU A 71 4.98 -1.70 -3.96
C LEU A 71 3.53 -1.78 -4.46
N PRO A 72 2.61 -0.82 -4.22
CA PRO A 72 1.26 -0.87 -4.77
C PRO A 72 1.22 -0.92 -6.30
N LEU A 73 2.14 -0.23 -6.99
CA LEU A 73 2.21 -0.28 -8.46
C LEU A 73 2.68 -1.65 -8.96
N LEU A 74 3.66 -2.25 -8.28
CA LEU A 74 4.11 -3.61 -8.57
C LEU A 74 2.96 -4.62 -8.37
N ILE A 75 2.18 -4.46 -7.30
CA ILE A 75 1.03 -5.30 -7.02
C ILE A 75 -0.04 -5.12 -8.09
N ALA A 76 -0.36 -3.89 -8.47
CA ALA A 76 -1.33 -3.61 -9.53
C ALA A 76 -0.91 -4.26 -10.86
N TYR A 77 0.38 -4.17 -11.23
CA TYR A 77 0.94 -4.89 -12.36
C TYR A 77 0.74 -6.42 -12.21
N GLY A 78 1.07 -6.97 -11.04
CA GLY A 78 0.89 -8.39 -10.74
C GLY A 78 -0.54 -8.88 -10.82
N LEU A 79 -1.52 -8.06 -10.40
CA LEU A 79 -2.95 -8.36 -10.50
C LEU A 79 -3.46 -8.34 -11.96
N ILE A 80 -2.88 -7.48 -12.81
CA ILE A 80 -3.28 -7.35 -14.23
C ILE A 80 -2.65 -8.45 -15.08
N VAL A 81 -1.33 -8.64 -14.96
CA VAL A 81 -0.52 -9.48 -15.85
C VAL A 81 -0.40 -10.91 -15.32
N GLN A 82 -0.50 -11.10 -14.01
CA GLN A 82 -0.34 -12.39 -13.31
C GLN A 82 0.95 -13.14 -13.70
N PRO A 83 2.13 -12.50 -13.61
CA PRO A 83 3.37 -13.14 -13.98
C PRO A 83 3.76 -14.22 -12.96
N ASP A 84 4.27 -15.36 -13.44
CA ASP A 84 4.73 -16.47 -12.60
C ASP A 84 6.15 -16.22 -12.07
N TRP A 85 6.30 -15.20 -11.22
CA TRP A 85 7.58 -14.86 -10.61
C TRP A 85 7.84 -15.70 -9.36
N LYS A 86 9.03 -16.29 -9.29
CA LYS A 86 9.41 -17.16 -8.15
C LYS A 86 9.67 -16.38 -6.86
N TRP A 87 10.25 -15.17 -6.95
CA TRP A 87 10.63 -14.41 -5.77
C TRP A 87 9.42 -13.93 -4.93
N PRO A 88 8.30 -13.44 -5.50
CA PRO A 88 7.16 -13.12 -4.68
C PRO A 88 6.42 -14.35 -4.15
N GLU A 89 6.46 -15.47 -4.91
CA GLU A 89 5.87 -16.73 -4.43
C GLU A 89 6.56 -17.26 -3.16
N MET A 90 7.83 -16.98 -2.94
CA MET A 90 8.53 -17.33 -1.69
C MET A 90 7.94 -16.62 -0.46
N LEU A 91 7.33 -15.45 -0.66
CA LEU A 91 6.69 -14.65 0.39
C LEU A 91 5.16 -14.81 0.39
N ASN A 92 4.63 -15.67 -0.46
CA ASN A 92 3.21 -15.93 -0.59
C ASN A 92 2.73 -16.95 0.44
N ILE A 93 2.09 -16.49 1.52
CA ILE A 93 1.55 -17.37 2.59
C ILE A 93 0.27 -18.10 2.16
N TYR A 94 -0.30 -17.77 1.00
CA TYR A 94 -1.50 -18.42 0.44
C TYR A 94 -1.15 -19.12 -0.87
N PRO A 95 -0.52 -20.31 -0.83
CA PRO A 95 0.00 -21.01 -2.01
C PRO A 95 -1.08 -21.40 -3.02
N ASN A 96 -2.34 -21.45 -2.61
CA ASN A 96 -3.51 -21.69 -3.45
C ASN A 96 -4.01 -20.44 -4.19
N ARG A 97 -3.29 -19.31 -4.08
CA ARG A 97 -3.62 -18.05 -4.77
C ARG A 97 -2.39 -17.43 -5.39
N HIS A 98 -2.61 -16.60 -6.42
CA HIS A 98 -1.53 -15.86 -7.06
C HIS A 98 -0.90 -14.85 -6.07
N TRP A 99 0.43 -14.74 -6.04
CA TRP A 99 1.18 -13.87 -5.12
C TRP A 99 0.66 -12.42 -5.08
N ALA A 100 0.22 -11.87 -6.23
CA ALA A 100 -0.26 -10.49 -6.29
C ALA A 100 -1.52 -10.26 -5.43
N TRP A 101 -2.37 -11.28 -5.28
CA TRP A 101 -3.51 -11.22 -4.36
C TRP A 101 -3.04 -11.14 -2.90
N THR A 102 -2.10 -11.98 -2.50
CA THR A 102 -1.52 -11.97 -1.15
C THR A 102 -0.83 -10.64 -0.86
N PHE A 103 -0.08 -10.10 -1.82
CA PHE A 103 0.60 -8.83 -1.67
C PHE A 103 -0.35 -7.63 -1.60
N SER A 104 -1.51 -7.67 -2.27
CA SER A 104 -2.54 -6.63 -2.08
C SER A 104 -3.12 -6.65 -0.66
N LEU A 105 -3.26 -7.82 -0.05
CA LEU A 105 -3.61 -7.95 1.36
C LEU A 105 -2.52 -7.35 2.26
N TYR A 106 -1.24 -7.69 2.01
CA TYR A 106 -0.11 -7.09 2.73
C TYR A 106 -0.09 -5.57 2.60
N CYS A 107 -0.32 -5.02 1.41
CA CYS A 107 -0.34 -3.59 1.17
C CYS A 107 -1.34 -2.86 2.08
N GLY A 108 -2.57 -3.34 2.16
CA GLY A 108 -3.59 -2.77 3.04
C GLY A 108 -3.24 -2.88 4.53
N ILE A 109 -2.66 -4.03 4.96
CA ILE A 109 -2.21 -4.25 6.34
C ILE A 109 -1.01 -3.35 6.67
N ILE A 110 -0.01 -3.25 5.79
CA ILE A 110 1.17 -2.39 5.97
C ILE A 110 0.75 -0.93 6.13
N LEU A 111 -0.19 -0.47 5.31
CA LEU A 111 -0.71 0.89 5.43
C LEU A 111 -1.40 1.10 6.78
N GLY A 112 -2.20 0.14 7.23
CA GLY A 112 -2.85 0.19 8.56
C GLY A 112 -1.82 0.20 9.71
N ILE A 113 -0.78 -0.63 9.65
CA ILE A 113 0.31 -0.66 10.63
C ILE A 113 1.06 0.68 10.61
N TRP A 114 1.38 1.21 9.44
CA TRP A 114 2.07 2.48 9.27
C TRP A 114 1.32 3.63 9.96
N ILE A 115 0.01 3.73 9.73
CA ILE A 115 -0.82 4.73 10.41
C ILE A 115 -0.90 4.46 11.91
N GLY A 116 -1.03 3.20 12.34
CA GLY A 116 -1.02 2.82 13.75
C GLY A 116 0.27 3.25 14.46
N VAL A 117 1.43 3.03 13.83
CA VAL A 117 2.74 3.48 14.35
C VAL A 117 2.80 5.01 14.45
N GLN A 118 2.29 5.73 13.43
CA GLN A 118 2.22 7.20 13.50
C GLN A 118 1.39 7.66 14.70
N LEU A 119 0.22 7.08 14.92
CA LEU A 119 -0.66 7.44 16.06
C LEU A 119 -0.01 7.13 17.41
N LEU A 120 0.74 6.03 17.51
CA LEU A 120 1.45 5.65 18.74
C LEU A 120 2.62 6.60 19.04
N LEU A 121 3.38 7.02 18.03
CA LEU A 121 4.57 7.84 18.19
C LEU A 121 4.25 9.34 18.30
N LEU A 122 3.29 9.80 17.51
CA LEU A 122 2.97 11.23 17.36
C LEU A 122 1.73 11.65 18.16
N GLY A 123 1.03 10.69 18.80
CA GLY A 123 -0.21 10.95 19.53
C GLY A 123 -1.45 11.08 18.64
N PRO A 124 -2.52 11.72 19.13
CA PRO A 124 -3.79 11.82 18.42
C PRO A 124 -3.63 12.43 17.02
N PRO A 125 -4.51 12.11 16.06
CA PRO A 125 -4.36 12.56 14.67
C PRO A 125 -4.30 14.08 14.59
N HIS A 126 -3.17 14.58 14.07
CA HIS A 126 -2.96 16.01 13.83
C HIS A 126 -3.43 16.43 12.44
N SER A 127 -3.82 15.46 11.60
CA SER A 127 -4.28 15.69 10.23
C SER A 127 -5.38 14.70 9.87
N PRO A 128 -6.42 15.12 9.12
CA PRO A 128 -7.44 14.22 8.58
C PRO A 128 -6.84 13.16 7.62
N LEU A 129 -5.65 13.40 7.09
CA LEU A 129 -4.94 12.46 6.20
C LEU A 129 -4.70 11.09 6.86
N GLN A 130 -4.39 11.04 8.15
CA GLN A 130 -4.18 9.77 8.87
C GLN A 130 -5.47 8.92 8.87
N GLY A 131 -6.62 9.54 9.12
CA GLY A 131 -7.92 8.87 9.04
C GLY A 131 -8.25 8.39 7.63
N ILE A 132 -7.95 9.21 6.61
CA ILE A 132 -8.15 8.87 5.20
C ILE A 132 -7.29 7.66 4.83
N PHE A 133 -6.01 7.64 5.17
CA PHE A 133 -5.13 6.52 4.86
C PHE A 133 -5.45 5.25 5.65
N ALA A 134 -5.90 5.36 6.92
CA ALA A 134 -6.39 4.22 7.69
C ALA A 134 -7.63 3.59 7.03
N LEU A 135 -8.58 4.42 6.59
CA LEU A 135 -9.75 3.97 5.83
C LEU A 135 -9.32 3.34 4.50
N TRP A 136 -8.36 3.96 3.79
CA TRP A 136 -7.83 3.44 2.52
C TRP A 136 -7.26 2.04 2.66
N GLY A 137 -6.41 1.81 3.67
CA GLY A 137 -5.86 0.48 3.97
C GLY A 137 -6.96 -0.54 4.26
N THR A 138 -7.95 -0.16 5.08
CA THR A 138 -9.10 -1.00 5.42
C THR A 138 -9.91 -1.37 4.17
N VAL A 139 -10.24 -0.39 3.33
CA VAL A 139 -10.98 -0.61 2.08
C VAL A 139 -10.17 -1.49 1.12
N THR A 140 -8.86 -1.31 1.03
CA THR A 140 -7.98 -2.17 0.23
C THR A 140 -8.06 -3.63 0.69
N VAL A 141 -8.01 -3.90 2.00
CA VAL A 141 -8.18 -5.25 2.56
C VAL A 141 -9.56 -5.81 2.21
N ILE A 142 -10.64 -5.04 2.39
CA ILE A 142 -12.01 -5.46 2.10
C ILE A 142 -12.14 -5.89 0.63
N PHE A 143 -11.66 -5.07 -0.32
CA PHE A 143 -11.75 -5.39 -1.74
C PHE A 143 -10.83 -6.54 -2.14
N THR A 144 -9.65 -6.70 -1.51
CA THR A 144 -8.80 -7.87 -1.70
C THR A 144 -9.51 -9.14 -1.26
N MET A 145 -10.19 -9.12 -0.12
CA MET A 145 -10.92 -10.27 0.42
C MET A 145 -12.33 -10.42 -0.17
N TRP A 146 -12.70 -9.62 -1.15
CA TRP A 146 -14.00 -9.77 -1.81
C TRP A 146 -14.12 -11.15 -2.47
N PRO A 147 -15.22 -11.90 -2.26
CA PRO A 147 -15.32 -13.28 -2.73
C PRO A 147 -15.05 -13.48 -4.23
N GLY A 148 -15.47 -12.52 -5.07
CA GLY A 148 -15.20 -12.55 -6.50
C GLY A 148 -13.71 -12.38 -6.82
N VAL A 149 -12.99 -11.52 -6.08
CA VAL A 149 -11.54 -11.32 -6.24
C VAL A 149 -10.78 -12.54 -5.74
N MET A 150 -11.17 -13.08 -4.58
CA MET A 150 -10.56 -14.28 -4.03
C MET A 150 -10.62 -15.47 -5.00
N ARG A 151 -11.81 -15.72 -5.59
CA ARG A 151 -12.01 -16.80 -6.57
C ARG A 151 -11.25 -16.57 -7.87
N TYR A 152 -11.18 -15.34 -8.34
CA TYR A 152 -10.47 -14.99 -9.59
C TYR A 152 -8.97 -15.30 -9.52
N PHE A 153 -8.33 -15.18 -8.34
CA PHE A 153 -6.91 -15.45 -8.12
C PHE A 153 -6.63 -16.84 -7.52
N GLU A 154 -7.64 -17.68 -7.35
CA GLU A 154 -7.48 -19.07 -6.90
C GLU A 154 -6.80 -19.91 -8.00
N ARG A 155 -5.85 -20.77 -7.56
CA ARG A 155 -5.05 -21.65 -8.45
C ARG A 155 -5.40 -23.11 -8.27
#